data_59f6ea1f244cb4f0f1a4dc9286fcbe09
#
_entry.id   59f6ea1f244cb4f0f1a4dc9286fcbe09
#
_cell.length_a   1.000
_cell.length_b   1.000
_cell.length_c   1.000
_cell.angle_alpha   90.00
_cell.angle_beta   90.00
_cell.angle_gamma   90.00
#
_symmetry.space_group_name_H-M   'P 1'
#
loop_
_entity.id
_entity.type
_entity.pdbx_description
1 polymer ?
#
loop_
_entity_poly.entity_id
_entity_poly.type
_entity_poly.pdbx_seq_one_letter_code
_entity_poly.pdbx_strand_id
1 'polypeptide(L)'
;YVVLGTVAGFFAGLLGVGGGAIMVPVLALMFAAQGFPETHLMHLALGTSMAAIVFTSISSLRAHHSHGAVRWPIVRIIAPGILVGTFLGAQLASLIPTRPLAIFFTVFMSYVAFQMLANIKPKPSRQLPGSFGMFVVGSGIGAVSALVAIGGGSLSVPFMTWCNVKMHDAIGTSAAIGFPIAVAGTVGYLVGG
;
A
#
# COMPACT_ATOMS: atom_id res chain seq x y z
N TYR A 1 -17.96 10.25 7.89
CA TYR A 1 -16.53 9.89 7.80
C TYR A 1 -16.09 8.98 8.95
N VAL A 2 -16.42 9.27 10.23
CA VAL A 2 -15.99 8.47 11.40
C VAL A 2 -16.52 7.02 11.31
N VAL A 3 -17.82 6.84 11.08
CA VAL A 3 -18.43 5.50 10.92
C VAL A 3 -17.77 4.74 9.77
N LEU A 4 -17.56 5.40 8.64
CA LEU A 4 -16.88 4.81 7.50
C LEU A 4 -15.45 4.37 7.84
N GLY A 5 -14.68 5.24 8.49
CA GLY A 5 -13.32 4.95 8.91
C GLY A 5 -13.24 3.77 9.88
N THR A 6 -14.20 3.66 10.82
CA THR A 6 -14.27 2.55 11.77
C THR A 6 -14.59 1.23 11.06
N VAL A 7 -15.60 1.22 10.20
CA VAL A 7 -16.00 0.01 9.44
C VAL A 7 -14.89 -0.41 8.47
N ALA A 8 -14.37 0.53 7.68
CA ALA A 8 -13.30 0.26 6.73
C ALA A 8 -12.02 -0.20 7.44
N GLY A 9 -11.66 0.42 8.57
CA GLY A 9 -10.50 0.04 9.38
C GLY A 9 -10.63 -1.35 9.97
N PHE A 10 -11.81 -1.71 10.46
CA PHE A 10 -12.10 -3.06 10.99
C PHE A 10 -11.91 -4.13 9.89
N PHE A 11 -12.57 -3.96 8.75
CA PHE A 11 -12.46 -4.93 7.66
C PHE A 11 -11.06 -4.96 7.04
N ALA A 12 -10.40 -3.82 6.91
CA ALA A 12 -9.02 -3.75 6.41
C ALA A 12 -8.04 -4.48 7.32
N GLY A 13 -8.23 -4.35 8.64
CA GLY A 13 -7.42 -5.09 9.62
C GLY A 13 -7.68 -6.59 9.57
N LEU A 14 -8.94 -7.00 9.44
CA LEU A 14 -9.35 -8.41 9.40
C LEU A 14 -8.88 -9.11 8.12
N LEU A 15 -8.95 -8.44 6.98
CA LEU A 15 -8.56 -9.00 5.68
C LEU A 15 -7.05 -8.87 5.40
N GLY A 16 -6.31 -8.05 6.16
CA GLY A 16 -4.87 -7.87 5.96
C GLY A 16 -4.46 -7.21 4.63
N VAL A 17 -5.42 -6.66 3.89
CA VAL A 17 -5.20 -6.09 2.53
C VAL A 17 -4.71 -4.63 2.60
N GLY A 18 -4.76 -4.02 3.79
CA GLY A 18 -4.50 -2.58 3.96
C GLY A 18 -5.75 -1.73 3.70
N GLY A 19 -5.88 -0.63 4.43
CA GLY A 19 -7.09 0.21 4.42
C GLY A 19 -7.49 0.77 3.06
N GLY A 20 -6.54 0.99 2.16
CA GLY A 20 -6.75 1.61 0.86
C GLY A 20 -7.71 0.85 -0.06
N ALA A 21 -7.67 -0.48 -0.02
CA ALA A 21 -8.54 -1.31 -0.85
C ALA A 21 -10.04 -1.03 -0.68
N ILE A 22 -10.45 -0.69 0.54
CA ILE A 22 -11.84 -0.36 0.87
C ILE A 22 -12.05 1.15 0.84
N MET A 23 -11.08 1.92 1.36
CA MET A 23 -11.21 3.38 1.49
C MET A 23 -11.28 4.07 0.14
N VAL A 24 -10.46 3.69 -0.83
CA VAL A 24 -10.40 4.36 -2.13
C VAL A 24 -11.74 4.32 -2.88
N PRO A 25 -12.39 3.16 -3.10
CA PRO A 25 -13.69 3.11 -3.78
C PRO A 25 -14.77 3.89 -3.03
N VAL A 26 -14.79 3.78 -1.70
CA VAL A 26 -15.80 4.46 -0.89
C VAL A 26 -15.59 5.97 -0.92
N LEU A 27 -14.34 6.45 -0.79
CA LEU A 27 -14.04 7.88 -0.91
C LEU A 27 -14.37 8.41 -2.31
N ALA A 28 -14.05 7.67 -3.36
CA ALA A 28 -14.38 8.05 -4.73
C ALA A 28 -15.90 8.22 -4.92
N LEU A 29 -16.70 7.28 -4.42
CA LEU A 29 -18.17 7.39 -4.44
C LEU A 29 -18.69 8.57 -3.60
N MET A 30 -18.09 8.81 -2.43
CA MET A 30 -18.49 9.93 -1.58
C MET A 30 -18.16 11.28 -2.21
N PHE A 31 -16.99 11.42 -2.82
CA PHE A 31 -16.60 12.65 -3.50
C PHE A 31 -17.46 12.89 -4.75
N ALA A 32 -17.80 11.84 -5.50
CA ALA A 32 -18.74 11.93 -6.61
C ALA A 32 -20.12 12.40 -6.14
N ALA A 33 -20.64 11.85 -5.04
CA ALA A 33 -21.93 12.26 -4.47
C ALA A 33 -21.92 13.70 -3.92
N GLN A 34 -20.76 14.23 -3.56
CA GLN A 34 -20.58 15.62 -3.11
C GLN A 34 -20.36 16.60 -4.28
N GLY A 35 -20.36 16.14 -5.52
CA GLY A 35 -20.23 16.97 -6.71
C GLY A 35 -18.79 17.41 -7.03
N PHE A 36 -17.78 16.71 -6.52
CA PHE A 36 -16.39 16.96 -6.91
C PHE A 36 -16.18 16.66 -8.41
N PRO A 37 -15.30 17.41 -9.10
CA PRO A 37 -15.02 17.19 -10.52
C PRO A 37 -14.53 15.76 -10.78
N GLU A 38 -15.13 15.11 -11.76
CA GLU A 38 -14.78 13.72 -12.14
C GLU A 38 -13.31 13.56 -12.51
N THR A 39 -12.68 14.62 -13.00
CA THR A 39 -11.27 14.64 -13.41
C THR A 39 -10.30 14.37 -12.27
N HIS A 40 -10.67 14.67 -11.02
CA HIS A 40 -9.78 14.58 -9.86
C HIS A 40 -10.24 13.55 -8.81
N LEU A 41 -11.38 12.86 -9.03
CA LEU A 41 -11.97 11.97 -8.03
C LEU A 41 -11.01 10.89 -7.54
N MET A 42 -10.30 10.20 -8.46
CA MET A 42 -9.37 9.15 -8.06
C MET A 42 -8.14 9.71 -7.35
N HIS A 43 -7.62 10.85 -7.76
CA HIS A 43 -6.47 11.49 -7.12
C HIS A 43 -6.79 11.88 -5.67
N LEU A 44 -7.96 12.51 -5.47
CA LEU A 44 -8.45 12.87 -4.13
C LEU A 44 -8.67 11.63 -3.25
N ALA A 45 -9.27 10.57 -3.81
CA ALA A 45 -9.51 9.34 -3.08
C ALA A 45 -8.21 8.64 -2.69
N LEU A 46 -7.24 8.55 -3.61
CA LEU A 46 -5.93 7.94 -3.37
C LEU A 46 -5.11 8.76 -2.36
N GLY A 47 -5.02 10.08 -2.54
CA GLY A 47 -4.28 10.97 -1.64
C GLY A 47 -4.86 10.97 -0.22
N THR A 48 -6.20 11.06 -0.08
CA THR A 48 -6.89 11.00 1.20
C THR A 48 -6.71 9.64 1.88
N SER A 49 -6.77 8.56 1.09
CA SER A 49 -6.50 7.21 1.60
C SER A 49 -5.07 7.07 2.12
N MET A 50 -4.07 7.58 1.36
CA MET A 50 -2.67 7.57 1.81
C MET A 50 -2.48 8.34 3.12
N ALA A 51 -3.08 9.52 3.25
CA ALA A 51 -3.03 10.31 4.48
C ALA A 51 -3.64 9.56 5.67
N ALA A 52 -4.76 8.86 5.48
CA ALA A 52 -5.36 8.03 6.52
C ALA A 52 -4.47 6.83 6.89
N ILE A 53 -3.78 6.23 5.91
CA ILE A 53 -2.87 5.10 6.13
C ILE A 53 -1.67 5.52 6.99
N VAL A 54 -1.22 6.79 6.99
CA VAL A 54 -0.16 7.25 7.89
C VAL A 54 -0.49 6.93 9.35
N PHE A 55 -1.71 7.25 9.79
CA PHE A 55 -2.14 7.01 11.17
C PHE A 55 -2.36 5.53 11.46
N THR A 56 -2.99 4.81 10.54
CA THR A 56 -3.26 3.38 10.72
C THR A 56 -1.98 2.54 10.68
N SER A 57 -1.00 2.92 9.88
CA SER A 57 0.30 2.25 9.81
C SER A 57 1.12 2.40 11.09
N ILE A 58 1.04 3.54 11.78
CA ILE A 58 1.68 3.71 13.09
C ILE A 58 1.10 2.72 14.11
N SER A 59 -0.22 2.59 14.16
CA SER A 59 -0.89 1.64 15.05
C SER A 59 -0.51 0.19 14.73
N SER A 60 -0.57 -0.16 13.46
CA SER A 60 -0.21 -1.50 12.97
C SER A 60 1.26 -1.83 13.24
N LEU A 61 2.17 -0.89 12.96
CA LEU A 61 3.60 -1.04 13.25
C LEU A 61 3.84 -1.30 14.74
N ARG A 62 3.22 -0.51 15.63
CA ARG A 62 3.36 -0.68 17.09
C ARG A 62 2.90 -2.07 17.53
N ALA A 63 1.75 -2.53 17.05
CA ALA A 63 1.20 -3.84 17.37
C ALA A 63 2.14 -4.98 16.92
N HIS A 64 2.61 -4.94 15.68
CA HIS A 64 3.52 -5.97 15.17
C HIS A 64 4.91 -5.89 15.79
N HIS A 65 5.38 -4.71 16.14
CA HIS A 65 6.67 -4.53 16.83
C HIS A 65 6.63 -5.12 18.23
N SER A 66 5.56 -4.92 19.00
CA SER A 66 5.41 -5.50 20.35
C SER A 66 5.38 -7.03 20.35
N HIS A 67 4.96 -7.65 19.24
CA HIS A 67 4.99 -9.11 19.06
C HIS A 67 6.31 -9.63 18.45
N GLY A 68 7.32 -8.76 18.27
CA GLY A 68 8.62 -9.17 17.72
C GLY A 68 8.61 -9.57 16.24
N ALA A 69 7.53 -9.26 15.51
CA ALA A 69 7.34 -9.68 14.12
C ALA A 69 8.08 -8.79 13.09
N VAL A 70 8.65 -7.67 13.50
CA VAL A 70 9.28 -6.70 12.57
C VAL A 70 10.76 -7.00 12.39
N ARG A 71 11.16 -7.29 11.16
CA ARG A 71 12.56 -7.47 10.76
C ARG A 71 13.18 -6.14 10.34
N TRP A 72 13.65 -5.36 11.30
CA TRP A 72 14.25 -4.03 11.07
C TRP A 72 15.38 -3.98 10.04
N PRO A 73 16.29 -5.00 9.94
CA PRO A 73 17.30 -5.01 8.88
C PRO A 73 16.69 -4.96 7.47
N ILE A 74 15.58 -5.66 7.24
CA ILE A 74 14.87 -5.66 5.95
C ILE A 74 14.25 -4.26 5.72
N VAL A 75 13.57 -3.71 6.73
CA VAL A 75 12.94 -2.38 6.64
C VAL A 75 13.97 -1.31 6.25
N ARG A 76 15.12 -1.29 6.92
CA ARG A 76 16.17 -0.28 6.68
C ARG A 76 16.73 -0.33 5.26
N ILE A 77 16.85 -1.52 4.67
CA ILE A 77 17.43 -1.69 3.33
C ILE A 77 16.39 -1.38 2.25
N ILE A 78 15.12 -1.73 2.45
CA ILE A 78 14.07 -1.54 1.45
C ILE A 78 13.45 -0.13 1.48
N ALA A 79 13.44 0.53 2.66
CA ALA A 79 12.77 1.82 2.86
C ALA A 79 13.23 2.94 1.92
N PRO A 80 14.53 3.13 1.62
CA PRO A 80 14.96 4.16 0.68
C PRO A 80 14.35 3.98 -0.71
N GLY A 81 14.33 2.73 -1.22
CA GLY A 81 13.70 2.42 -2.50
C GLY A 81 12.18 2.70 -2.46
N ILE A 82 11.53 2.31 -1.38
CA ILE A 82 10.09 2.56 -1.18
C ILE A 82 9.79 4.06 -1.19
N LEU A 83 10.52 4.87 -0.44
CA LEU A 83 10.30 6.32 -0.39
C LEU A 83 10.41 6.94 -1.79
N VAL A 84 11.47 6.62 -2.53
CA VAL A 84 11.68 7.11 -3.89
C VAL A 84 10.58 6.60 -4.83
N GLY A 85 10.33 5.30 -4.84
CA GLY A 85 9.33 4.70 -5.72
C GLY A 85 7.91 5.17 -5.46
N THR A 86 7.52 5.32 -4.18
CA THR A 86 6.18 5.80 -3.82
C THR A 86 6.01 7.27 -4.18
N PHE A 87 7.00 8.11 -3.91
CA PHE A 87 6.95 9.52 -4.29
C PHE A 87 6.85 9.69 -5.81
N LEU A 88 7.71 9.03 -6.57
CA LEU A 88 7.67 9.07 -8.03
C LEU A 88 6.38 8.45 -8.60
N GLY A 89 5.89 7.38 -7.98
CA GLY A 89 4.61 6.76 -8.34
C GLY A 89 3.41 7.70 -8.12
N ALA A 90 3.41 8.48 -7.04
CA ALA A 90 2.38 9.47 -6.79
C ALA A 90 2.46 10.65 -7.80
N GLN A 91 3.68 11.11 -8.15
CA GLN A 91 3.87 12.10 -9.21
C GLN A 91 3.39 11.56 -10.57
N LEU A 92 3.70 10.31 -10.89
CA LEU A 92 3.20 9.67 -12.10
C LEU A 92 1.67 9.57 -12.10
N ALA A 93 1.07 9.21 -10.96
CA ALA A 93 -0.38 9.15 -10.81
C ALA A 93 -1.05 10.48 -11.12
N SER A 94 -0.46 11.61 -10.71
CA SER A 94 -1.01 12.95 -10.96
C SER A 94 -1.07 13.31 -12.45
N LEU A 95 -0.21 12.68 -13.28
CA LEU A 95 -0.19 12.87 -14.74
C LEU A 95 -1.18 11.94 -15.47
N ILE A 96 -1.70 10.92 -14.79
CA ILE A 96 -2.62 9.94 -15.38
C ILE A 96 -4.08 10.41 -15.17
N PRO A 97 -4.90 10.51 -16.22
CA PRO A 97 -6.31 10.85 -16.06
C PRO A 97 -7.05 9.89 -15.12
N THR A 98 -8.11 10.35 -14.47
CA THR A 98 -8.91 9.57 -13.50
C THR A 98 -9.38 8.21 -14.04
N ARG A 99 -9.84 8.12 -15.30
CA ARG A 99 -10.34 6.87 -15.89
C ARG A 99 -9.28 5.77 -15.99
N PRO A 100 -8.11 5.96 -16.64
CA PRO A 100 -7.05 4.95 -16.66
C PRO A 100 -6.59 4.55 -15.27
N LEU A 101 -6.50 5.51 -14.33
CA LEU A 101 -6.10 5.25 -12.96
C LEU A 101 -7.12 4.36 -12.22
N ALA A 102 -8.43 4.62 -12.42
CA ALA A 102 -9.51 3.78 -11.89
C ALA A 102 -9.51 2.37 -12.48
N ILE A 103 -9.24 2.23 -13.77
CA ILE A 103 -9.11 0.92 -14.44
C ILE A 103 -7.92 0.16 -13.86
N PHE A 104 -6.76 0.81 -13.74
CA PHE A 104 -5.57 0.19 -13.14
C PHE A 104 -5.85 -0.29 -11.70
N PHE A 105 -6.48 0.56 -10.88
CA PHE A 105 -6.89 0.22 -9.52
C PHE A 105 -7.80 -1.02 -9.51
N THR A 106 -8.84 -1.02 -10.35
CA THR A 106 -9.81 -2.12 -10.40
C THR A 106 -9.17 -3.44 -10.85
N VAL A 107 -8.33 -3.41 -11.89
CA VAL A 107 -7.61 -4.59 -12.38
C VAL A 107 -6.67 -5.13 -11.31
N PHE A 108 -5.91 -4.25 -10.67
CA PHE A 108 -4.99 -4.64 -9.60
C PHE A 108 -5.75 -5.26 -8.41
N MET A 109 -6.85 -4.64 -7.98
CA MET A 109 -7.66 -5.18 -6.88
C MET A 109 -8.31 -6.51 -7.22
N SER A 110 -8.75 -6.69 -8.46
CA SER A 110 -9.28 -7.98 -8.96
C SER A 110 -8.19 -9.06 -8.92
N TYR A 111 -6.97 -8.72 -9.32
CA TYR A 111 -5.82 -9.62 -9.23
C TYR A 111 -5.52 -10.02 -7.77
N VAL A 112 -5.49 -9.06 -6.85
CA VAL A 112 -5.25 -9.33 -5.41
C VAL A 112 -6.37 -10.22 -4.84
N ALA A 113 -7.63 -9.91 -5.16
CA ALA A 113 -8.77 -10.72 -4.73
C ALA A 113 -8.68 -12.16 -5.27
N PHE A 114 -8.35 -12.33 -6.55
CA PHE A 114 -8.14 -13.64 -7.15
C PHE A 114 -7.01 -14.41 -6.49
N GLN A 115 -5.87 -13.75 -6.24
CA GLN A 115 -4.71 -14.35 -5.56
C GLN A 115 -5.08 -14.85 -4.16
N MET A 116 -5.88 -14.07 -3.42
CA MET A 116 -6.34 -14.45 -2.07
C MET A 116 -7.32 -15.61 -2.12
N LEU A 117 -8.30 -15.59 -3.02
CA LEU A 117 -9.27 -16.68 -3.21
C LEU A 117 -8.61 -17.99 -3.64
N ALA A 118 -7.68 -17.91 -4.58
CA ALA A 118 -6.93 -19.07 -5.07
C ALA A 118 -5.88 -19.57 -4.05
N ASN A 119 -5.71 -18.88 -2.91
CA ASN A 119 -4.73 -19.22 -1.86
C ASN A 119 -3.31 -19.48 -2.42
N ILE A 120 -2.95 -18.73 -3.46
CA ILE A 120 -1.64 -18.85 -4.12
C ILE A 120 -0.58 -18.26 -3.21
N LYS A 121 0.14 -19.16 -2.52
CA LYS A 121 1.28 -18.76 -1.68
C LYS A 121 2.56 -19.02 -2.45
N PRO A 122 3.43 -18.00 -2.63
CA PRO A 122 4.73 -18.21 -3.25
C PRO A 122 5.52 -19.25 -2.46
N LYS A 123 6.06 -20.25 -3.17
CA LYS A 123 6.96 -21.23 -2.55
C LYS A 123 8.29 -20.54 -2.26
N PRO A 124 8.83 -20.67 -1.03
CA PRO A 124 10.15 -20.15 -0.69
C PRO A 124 11.20 -20.77 -1.62
N SER A 125 11.85 -19.98 -2.45
CA SER A 125 12.80 -20.47 -3.44
C SER A 125 14.03 -19.60 -3.61
N ARG A 126 14.04 -18.41 -3.02
CA ARG A 126 15.12 -17.43 -3.15
C ARG A 126 15.57 -16.90 -1.81
N GLN A 127 16.76 -16.29 -1.80
CA GLN A 127 17.25 -15.47 -0.70
C GLN A 127 16.95 -14.00 -0.97
N LEU A 128 16.95 -13.18 0.09
CA LEU A 128 16.80 -11.73 -0.07
C LEU A 128 17.91 -11.19 -0.97
N PRO A 129 17.57 -10.36 -1.96
CA PRO A 129 18.58 -9.71 -2.79
C PRO A 129 19.51 -8.81 -1.97
N GLY A 130 20.68 -8.50 -2.52
CA GLY A 130 21.56 -7.50 -1.92
C GLY A 130 20.91 -6.12 -1.88
N SER A 131 21.58 -5.15 -1.24
CA SER A 131 21.04 -3.80 -0.97
C SER A 131 20.50 -3.11 -2.22
N PHE A 132 21.19 -3.21 -3.35
CA PHE A 132 20.73 -2.63 -4.62
C PHE A 132 19.44 -3.32 -5.14
N GLY A 133 19.40 -4.65 -5.10
CA GLY A 133 18.19 -5.40 -5.47
C GLY A 133 17.00 -5.07 -4.59
N MET A 134 17.21 -4.90 -3.28
CA MET A 134 16.17 -4.48 -2.34
C MET A 134 15.70 -3.05 -2.62
N PHE A 135 16.60 -2.15 -3.02
CA PHE A 135 16.23 -0.79 -3.44
C PHE A 135 15.32 -0.81 -4.68
N VAL A 136 15.69 -1.57 -5.71
CA VAL A 136 14.89 -1.69 -6.94
C VAL A 136 13.51 -2.29 -6.66
N VAL A 137 13.46 -3.39 -5.91
CA VAL A 137 12.20 -4.02 -5.52
C VAL A 137 11.35 -3.08 -4.67
N GLY A 138 11.98 -2.40 -3.70
CA GLY A 138 11.30 -1.39 -2.88
C GLY A 138 10.70 -0.27 -3.71
N SER A 139 11.45 0.23 -4.71
CA SER A 139 10.95 1.26 -5.63
C SER A 139 9.74 0.78 -6.44
N GLY A 140 9.78 -0.46 -6.95
CA GLY A 140 8.64 -1.06 -7.65
C GLY A 140 7.40 -1.22 -6.75
N ILE A 141 7.60 -1.76 -5.53
CA ILE A 141 6.52 -1.90 -4.54
C ILE A 141 5.94 -0.52 -4.20
N GLY A 142 6.80 0.47 -3.95
CA GLY A 142 6.39 1.83 -3.63
C GLY A 142 5.58 2.47 -4.75
N ALA A 143 6.05 2.38 -5.99
CA ALA A 143 5.38 2.96 -7.16
C ALA A 143 3.98 2.36 -7.37
N VAL A 144 3.86 1.02 -7.35
CA VAL A 144 2.55 0.37 -7.47
C VAL A 144 1.66 0.70 -6.28
N SER A 145 2.21 0.74 -5.06
CA SER A 145 1.46 1.10 -3.86
C SER A 145 0.90 2.52 -3.92
N ALA A 146 1.61 3.47 -4.54
CA ALA A 146 1.10 4.82 -4.76
C ALA A 146 -0.12 4.84 -5.68
N LEU A 147 -0.08 4.08 -6.79
CA LEU A 147 -1.16 4.02 -7.78
C LEU A 147 -2.46 3.39 -7.26
N VAL A 148 -2.36 2.57 -6.21
CA VAL A 148 -3.53 1.85 -5.64
C VAL A 148 -3.80 2.19 -4.17
N ALA A 149 -3.03 3.11 -3.58
CA ALA A 149 -3.11 3.52 -2.18
C ALA A 149 -3.16 2.33 -1.19
N ILE A 150 -2.33 1.31 -1.43
CA ILE A 150 -2.21 0.14 -0.56
C ILE A 150 -0.94 0.27 0.27
N GLY A 151 -1.01 0.01 1.56
CA GLY A 151 0.13 0.06 2.48
C GLY A 151 1.23 -1.00 2.27
N GLY A 152 1.37 -1.49 1.04
CA GLY A 152 2.44 -2.39 0.60
C GLY A 152 2.24 -3.87 0.96
N GLY A 153 1.27 -4.22 1.81
CA GLY A 153 1.06 -5.59 2.30
C GLY A 153 0.87 -6.63 1.22
N SER A 154 0.05 -6.32 0.24
CA SER A 154 -0.29 -7.22 -0.87
C SER A 154 0.89 -7.54 -1.80
N LEU A 155 1.90 -6.68 -1.84
CA LEU A 155 3.10 -6.88 -2.68
C LEU A 155 4.31 -7.34 -1.86
N SER A 156 4.56 -6.71 -0.70
CA SER A 156 5.76 -6.98 0.09
C SER A 156 5.69 -8.32 0.82
N VAL A 157 4.51 -8.76 1.28
CA VAL A 157 4.37 -10.06 1.95
C VAL A 157 4.68 -11.22 0.98
N PRO A 158 4.06 -11.32 -0.22
CA PRO A 158 4.42 -12.34 -1.18
C PRO A 158 5.90 -12.31 -1.58
N PHE A 159 6.47 -11.11 -1.77
CA PHE A 159 7.90 -10.98 -2.08
C PHE A 159 8.79 -11.53 -0.95
N MET A 160 8.54 -11.13 0.29
CA MET A 160 9.33 -11.59 1.43
C MET A 160 9.17 -13.10 1.68
N THR A 161 7.97 -13.66 1.53
CA THR A 161 7.75 -15.09 1.65
C THR A 161 8.43 -15.87 0.54
N TRP A 162 8.46 -15.35 -0.67
CA TRP A 162 9.24 -15.91 -1.78
C TRP A 162 10.74 -15.92 -1.49
N CYS A 163 11.23 -14.90 -0.77
CA CYS A 163 12.62 -14.81 -0.28
C CYS A 163 12.85 -15.55 1.06
N ASN A 164 12.04 -16.55 1.37
CA ASN A 164 12.21 -17.43 2.55
C ASN A 164 12.11 -16.71 3.91
N VAL A 165 11.43 -15.56 3.98
CA VAL A 165 11.07 -14.92 5.24
C VAL A 165 9.81 -15.59 5.79
N LYS A 166 9.78 -15.90 7.08
CA LYS A 166 8.62 -16.51 7.72
C LYS A 166 7.39 -15.61 7.57
N MET A 167 6.22 -16.19 7.32
CA MET A 167 4.98 -15.44 7.06
C MET A 167 4.66 -14.41 8.17
N HIS A 168 4.82 -14.80 9.42
CA HIS A 168 4.62 -13.91 10.56
C HIS A 168 5.53 -12.68 10.51
N ASP A 169 6.83 -12.90 10.24
CA ASP A 169 7.82 -11.82 10.12
C ASP A 169 7.59 -10.97 8.86
N ALA A 170 7.15 -11.59 7.75
CA ALA A 170 6.81 -10.89 6.52
C ALA A 170 5.62 -9.93 6.72
N ILE A 171 4.57 -10.38 7.42
CA ILE A 171 3.41 -9.54 7.74
C ILE A 171 3.82 -8.36 8.65
N GLY A 172 4.54 -8.64 9.74
CA GLY A 172 4.99 -7.58 10.65
C GLY A 172 5.95 -6.57 9.99
N THR A 173 6.88 -7.08 9.17
CA THR A 173 7.81 -6.22 8.39
C THR A 173 7.06 -5.39 7.35
N SER A 174 6.05 -5.96 6.71
CA SER A 174 5.17 -5.24 5.78
C SER A 174 4.39 -4.12 6.46
N ALA A 175 3.90 -4.34 7.68
CA ALA A 175 3.24 -3.29 8.46
C ALA A 175 4.20 -2.11 8.74
N ALA A 176 5.49 -2.41 9.01
CA ALA A 176 6.50 -1.37 9.19
C ALA A 176 6.82 -0.62 7.88
N ILE A 177 6.84 -1.32 6.75
CA ILE A 177 7.03 -0.74 5.41
C ILE A 177 5.84 0.14 5.00
N GLY A 178 4.65 -0.15 5.48
CA GLY A 178 3.45 0.64 5.21
C GLY A 178 3.56 2.10 5.63
N PHE A 179 4.28 2.41 6.70
CA PHE A 179 4.47 3.78 7.17
C PHE A 179 5.24 4.66 6.17
N PRO A 180 6.46 4.32 5.72
CA PRO A 180 7.17 5.12 4.71
C PRO A 180 6.40 5.21 3.38
N ILE A 181 5.65 4.18 2.97
CA ILE A 181 4.77 4.24 1.79
C ILE A 181 3.73 5.34 2.00
N ALA A 182 3.02 5.32 3.12
CA ALA A 182 1.94 6.27 3.39
C ALA A 182 2.43 7.71 3.46
N VAL A 183 3.57 7.96 4.12
CA VAL A 183 4.18 9.29 4.22
C VAL A 183 4.61 9.79 2.83
N ALA A 184 5.40 9.00 2.10
CA ALA A 184 5.89 9.39 0.78
C ALA A 184 4.74 9.56 -0.23
N GLY A 185 3.71 8.70 -0.16
CA GLY A 185 2.53 8.81 -1.01
C GLY A 185 1.71 10.07 -0.70
N THR A 186 1.47 10.35 0.58
CA THR A 186 0.76 11.58 0.99
C THR A 186 1.48 12.82 0.52
N VAL A 187 2.80 12.91 0.76
CA VAL A 187 3.61 14.06 0.29
C VAL A 187 3.60 14.11 -1.23
N GLY A 188 3.73 12.97 -1.91
CA GLY A 188 3.71 12.90 -3.37
C GLY A 188 2.40 13.42 -3.97
N TYR A 189 1.25 13.02 -3.43
CA TYR A 189 -0.05 13.52 -3.88
C TYR A 189 -0.30 14.99 -3.53
N LEU A 190 0.24 15.48 -2.41
CA LEU A 190 0.13 16.91 -2.06
C LEU A 190 0.97 17.82 -2.97
N VAL A 191 2.10 17.31 -3.46
CA VAL A 191 2.99 18.07 -4.36
C VAL A 191 2.56 17.96 -5.82
N GLY A 192 1.98 16.82 -6.21
CA GLY A 192 1.59 16.55 -7.60
C GLY A 192 0.18 17.00 -7.97
N GLY A 193 -0.67 17.29 -7.00
CA GLY A 193 -2.07 17.66 -7.19
C GLY A 193 -2.42 19.00 -6.73
#